data_b85b0f3436618ef367086522f8dd1c7f
#
_entry.id   b85b0f3436618ef367086522f8dd1c7f
#
_cell.length_a   1.000
_cell.length_b   1.000
_cell.length_c   1.000
_cell.angle_alpha   90.00
_cell.angle_beta   90.00
_cell.angle_gamma   90.00
#
_symmetry.space_group_name_H-M   'P 1'
#
loop_
_entity.id
_entity.type
_entity.pdbx_description
1 polymer ?
#
loop_
_entity_poly.entity_id
_entity_poly.type
_entity_poly.pdbx_seq_one_letter_code
_entity_poly.pdbx_strand_id
1 'polypeptide(L)'
;MAQQNYKVIGVMSGTSLDGVDLAYCTFTHDDHWSFKFHFGQTIPYDAEWKRKLSTAQFLPNESLKLLDKEFGDYLGRLVKAFIDANRID
;
A
#
# COMPACT_ATOMS: atom_id res chain seq x y z
N MET A 1 31.27 -11.30 -2.52
CA MET A 1 30.33 -10.56 -3.35
C MET A 1 29.67 -9.47 -2.55
N ALA A 2 29.35 -8.37 -3.20
CA ALA A 2 28.72 -7.26 -2.51
C ALA A 2 27.28 -7.63 -2.11
N GLN A 3 26.94 -7.31 -0.88
CA GLN A 3 25.61 -7.45 -0.36
C GLN A 3 24.70 -6.39 -1.00
N GLN A 4 23.51 -6.79 -1.42
CA GLN A 4 22.53 -5.87 -2.00
C GLN A 4 21.37 -5.69 -1.05
N ASN A 5 21.03 -4.43 -0.80
CA ASN A 5 19.93 -4.06 0.08
C ASN A 5 18.85 -3.36 -0.73
N TYR A 6 17.60 -3.74 -0.50
CA TYR A 6 16.44 -3.16 -1.17
C TYR A 6 15.48 -2.63 -0.14
N LYS A 7 15.21 -1.33 -0.18
CA LYS A 7 14.20 -0.72 0.67
C LYS A 7 12.84 -0.88 0.00
N VAL A 8 11.90 -1.47 0.70
CA VAL A 8 10.60 -1.85 0.12
C VAL A 8 9.48 -1.38 1.02
N ILE A 9 8.44 -0.84 0.40
CA ILE A 9 7.19 -0.54 1.09
C ILE A 9 6.14 -1.50 0.56
N GLY A 10 5.65 -2.35 1.45
CA GLY A 10 4.54 -3.25 1.14
C GLY A 10 3.22 -2.54 1.37
N VAL A 11 2.28 -2.71 0.44
CA VAL A 11 0.95 -2.12 0.53
C VAL A 11 -0.05 -3.25 0.47
N MET A 12 -0.88 -3.36 1.49
CA MET A 12 -1.96 -4.35 1.51
C MET A 12 -3.30 -3.66 1.71
N SER A 13 -4.15 -3.77 0.69
CA SER A 13 -5.50 -3.24 0.72
C SER A 13 -6.51 -4.37 0.59
N GLY A 14 -6.37 -5.38 1.43
CA GLY A 14 -7.03 -6.66 1.28
C GLY A 14 -8.56 -6.63 1.19
N THR A 15 -9.17 -7.80 1.34
CA THR A 15 -10.62 -7.98 1.24
C THR A 15 -11.38 -7.34 2.39
N SER A 16 -10.71 -7.03 3.47
CA SER A 16 -11.26 -6.27 4.58
C SER A 16 -11.45 -4.82 4.18
N LEU A 17 -12.61 -4.24 4.44
CA LEU A 17 -12.91 -2.85 4.14
C LEU A 17 -12.48 -1.91 5.27
N ASP A 18 -11.46 -2.32 6.04
CA ASP A 18 -11.02 -1.55 7.21
C ASP A 18 -10.01 -0.46 6.87
N GLY A 19 -9.06 -0.75 6.00
CA GLY A 19 -8.02 0.21 5.68
C GLY A 19 -6.90 -0.36 4.85
N VAL A 20 -5.84 0.43 4.75
CA VAL A 20 -4.63 0.08 4.01
C VAL A 20 -3.50 -0.14 5.00
N ASP A 21 -2.83 -1.29 4.91
CA ASP A 21 -1.65 -1.59 5.71
C ASP A 21 -0.40 -1.25 4.89
N LEU A 22 0.47 -0.43 5.47
CA LEU A 22 1.76 -0.10 4.89
C LEU A 22 2.86 -0.66 5.78
N ALA A 23 3.85 -1.30 5.18
CA ALA A 23 4.97 -1.86 5.91
C ALA A 23 6.28 -1.46 5.25
N TYR A 24 7.23 -0.99 6.04
CA TYR A 24 8.56 -0.65 5.56
C TYR A 24 9.54 -1.74 5.95
N CYS A 25 10.19 -2.32 4.96
CA CYS A 25 11.11 -3.44 5.13
C CYS A 25 12.39 -3.21 4.34
N THR A 26 13.46 -3.86 4.74
CA THR A 26 14.67 -3.96 3.94
C THR A 26 14.89 -5.41 3.59
N PHE A 27 15.02 -5.71 2.30
CA PHE A 27 15.41 -7.02 1.81
C PHE A 27 16.90 -6.99 1.52
N THR A 28 17.60 -8.03 1.93
CA THR A 28 19.03 -8.15 1.73
C THR A 28 19.31 -9.44 0.97
N HIS A 29 20.12 -9.33 -0.07
CA HIS A 29 20.56 -10.48 -0.85
C HIS A 29 22.08 -10.58 -0.83
N ASP A 30 22.59 -11.69 -0.31
CA ASP A 30 23.99 -12.08 -0.46
C ASP A 30 24.01 -13.52 -0.99
N ASP A 31 24.27 -14.53 -0.18
CA ASP A 31 24.15 -15.94 -0.60
C ASP A 31 22.69 -16.41 -0.58
N HIS A 32 21.86 -15.76 0.19
CA HIS A 32 20.43 -16.07 0.31
C HIS A 32 19.68 -14.79 0.63
N TRP A 33 18.34 -14.85 0.49
CA TRP A 33 17.49 -13.70 0.81
C TRP A 33 17.19 -13.68 2.30
N SER A 34 17.25 -12.48 2.87
CA SER A 34 16.75 -12.20 4.21
C SER A 34 16.01 -10.89 4.19
N PHE A 35 15.18 -10.63 5.21
CA PHE A 35 14.50 -9.35 5.29
C PHE A 35 14.43 -8.88 6.72
N LYS A 36 14.31 -7.57 6.86
CA LYS A 36 14.11 -6.93 8.16
C LYS A 36 12.90 -6.03 8.07
N PHE A 37 11.93 -6.27 8.94
CA PHE A 37 10.77 -5.40 9.10
C PHE A 37 11.16 -4.25 10.01
N HIS A 38 10.90 -3.01 9.58
CA HIS A 38 11.22 -1.82 10.38
C HIS A 38 10.00 -1.33 11.14
N PHE A 39 8.93 -1.01 10.44
CA PHE A 39 7.68 -0.59 11.07
C PHE A 39 6.54 -0.65 10.04
N GLY A 40 5.34 -0.61 10.56
CA GLY A 40 4.14 -0.60 9.74
C GLY A 40 3.11 0.37 10.27
N GLN A 41 2.12 0.66 9.46
CA GLN A 41 1.04 1.55 9.82
C GLN A 41 -0.23 1.11 9.09
N THR A 42 -1.35 1.09 9.80
CA THR A 42 -2.66 0.87 9.20
C THR A 42 -3.36 2.22 9.06
N ILE A 43 -3.80 2.54 7.86
CA ILE A 43 -4.53 3.77 7.57
C ILE A 43 -5.98 3.39 7.31
N PRO A 44 -6.90 3.73 8.22
CA PRO A 44 -8.32 3.38 8.03
C PRO A 44 -8.90 4.11 6.82
N TYR A 45 -9.81 3.46 6.12
CA TYR A 45 -10.59 4.14 5.09
C TYR A 45 -11.57 5.09 5.75
N ASP A 46 -11.80 6.26 5.13
CA ASP A 46 -12.89 7.13 5.55
C ASP A 46 -14.24 6.55 5.08
N ALA A 47 -15.33 7.16 5.51
CA ALA A 47 -16.67 6.68 5.20
C ALA A 47 -16.94 6.66 3.68
N GLU A 48 -16.40 7.64 2.96
CA GLU A 48 -16.59 7.72 1.52
C GLU A 48 -15.90 6.57 0.79
N TRP A 49 -14.66 6.23 1.16
CA TRP A 49 -13.96 5.10 0.55
C TRP A 49 -14.60 3.77 0.92
N LYS A 50 -15.04 3.61 2.16
CA LYS A 50 -15.75 2.39 2.56
C LYS A 50 -16.99 2.18 1.71
N ARG A 51 -17.75 3.24 1.47
CA ARG A 51 -18.96 3.19 0.63
C ARG A 51 -18.62 2.84 -0.81
N LYS A 52 -17.61 3.50 -1.40
CA LYS A 52 -17.21 3.26 -2.78
C LYS A 52 -16.75 1.82 -2.99
N LEU A 53 -15.92 1.32 -2.09
CA LEU A 53 -15.37 -0.04 -2.21
C LEU A 53 -16.45 -1.10 -1.98
N SER A 54 -17.36 -0.86 -1.05
CA SER A 54 -18.42 -1.84 -0.76
C SER A 54 -19.42 -1.98 -1.92
N THR A 55 -19.58 -0.94 -2.74
CA THR A 55 -20.51 -0.96 -3.86
C THR A 55 -19.83 -1.20 -5.21
N ALA A 56 -18.51 -1.36 -5.24
CA ALA A 56 -17.75 -1.49 -6.48
C ALA A 56 -18.23 -2.64 -7.37
N GLN A 57 -18.61 -3.76 -6.77
CA GLN A 57 -19.06 -4.95 -7.50
C GLN A 57 -20.35 -4.70 -8.31
N PHE A 58 -21.10 -3.65 -7.98
CA PHE A 58 -22.36 -3.32 -8.66
C PHE A 58 -22.18 -2.27 -9.74
N LEU A 59 -20.96 -1.77 -9.96
CA LEU A 59 -20.70 -0.70 -10.93
C LEU A 59 -20.56 -1.25 -12.35
N PRO A 60 -21.03 -0.49 -13.37
CA PRO A 60 -20.69 -0.79 -14.76
C PRO A 60 -19.18 -0.74 -14.98
N ASN A 61 -18.71 -1.42 -16.03
CA ASN A 61 -17.27 -1.51 -16.33
C ASN A 61 -16.59 -0.15 -16.43
N GLU A 62 -17.23 0.83 -17.05
CA GLU A 62 -16.64 2.17 -17.20
C GLU A 62 -16.46 2.86 -15.86
N SER A 63 -17.48 2.77 -14.99
CA SER A 63 -17.39 3.34 -13.65
C SER A 63 -16.37 2.60 -12.79
N LEU A 64 -16.27 1.28 -12.97
CA LEU A 64 -15.30 0.48 -12.25
C LEU A 64 -13.86 0.85 -12.63
N LYS A 65 -13.59 1.09 -13.91
CA LYS A 65 -12.27 1.55 -14.36
C LYS A 65 -11.90 2.89 -13.76
N LEU A 66 -12.86 3.81 -13.67
CA LEU A 66 -12.62 5.12 -13.06
C LEU A 66 -12.34 4.98 -11.57
N LEU A 67 -13.10 4.13 -10.88
CA LEU A 67 -12.87 3.88 -9.46
C LEU A 67 -11.50 3.25 -9.22
N ASP A 68 -11.09 2.33 -10.10
CA ASP A 68 -9.78 1.69 -10.01
C ASP A 68 -8.65 2.72 -10.11
N LYS A 69 -8.76 3.67 -11.04
CA LYS A 69 -7.79 4.75 -11.18
C LYS A 69 -7.79 5.64 -9.94
N GLU A 70 -8.96 6.02 -9.44
CA GLU A 70 -9.06 6.84 -8.23
C GLU A 70 -8.42 6.15 -7.03
N PHE A 71 -8.65 4.84 -6.89
CA PHE A 71 -8.09 4.06 -5.80
C PHE A 71 -6.58 3.95 -5.92
N GLY A 72 -6.06 3.74 -7.13
CA GLY A 72 -4.61 3.74 -7.38
C GLY A 72 -3.97 5.07 -7.00
N ASP A 73 -4.59 6.19 -7.38
CA ASP A 73 -4.11 7.51 -7.00
C ASP A 73 -4.14 7.71 -5.49
N TYR A 74 -5.20 7.24 -4.84
CA TYR A 74 -5.33 7.30 -3.39
C TYR A 74 -4.20 6.52 -2.71
N LEU A 75 -3.95 5.28 -3.14
CA LEU A 75 -2.87 4.46 -2.58
C LEU A 75 -1.50 5.13 -2.78
N GLY A 76 -1.28 5.73 -3.96
CA GLY A 76 -0.04 6.44 -4.23
C GLY A 76 0.18 7.61 -3.28
N ARG A 77 -0.88 8.36 -2.98
CA ARG A 77 -0.80 9.46 -2.01
C ARG A 77 -0.50 8.96 -0.60
N LEU A 78 -1.10 7.83 -0.20
CA LEU A 78 -0.83 7.23 1.10
C LEU A 78 0.63 6.80 1.23
N VAL A 79 1.16 6.17 0.20
CA VAL A 79 2.56 5.73 0.18
C VAL A 79 3.48 6.92 0.28
N LYS A 80 3.22 7.98 -0.49
CA LYS A 80 4.04 9.19 -0.44
C LYS A 80 3.99 9.84 0.95
N ALA A 81 2.81 9.95 1.54
CA ALA A 81 2.66 10.51 2.87
C ALA A 81 3.40 9.69 3.92
N PHE A 82 3.36 8.36 3.78
CA PHE A 82 4.07 7.45 4.67
C PHE A 82 5.58 7.64 4.58
N ILE A 83 6.11 7.77 3.36
CA ILE A 83 7.53 8.02 3.12
C ILE A 83 7.93 9.35 3.76
N ASP A 84 7.17 10.41 3.50
CA ASP A 84 7.48 11.75 3.99
C ASP A 84 7.39 11.83 5.51
N ALA A 85 6.35 11.24 6.10
CA ALA A 85 6.11 11.28 7.54
C ALA A 85 7.19 10.54 8.32
N ASN A 86 7.74 9.48 7.75
CA ASN A 86 8.73 8.63 8.42
C ASN A 86 10.15 8.86 7.91
N ARG A 87 10.33 9.85 7.05
CA ARG A 87 11.64 10.24 6.51
C ARG A 87 12.38 9.08 5.86
N ILE A 88 11.64 8.30 5.07
CA ILE A 88 12.22 7.18 4.32
C ILE A 88 12.88 7.74 3.06
N ASP A 89 14.11 7.34 2.83
CA ASP A 89 14.87 7.77 1.63
C ASP A 89 14.59 6.87 0.42
#